data_d3dcd1759482dd5a1fad7d2ce077ee2a
#
_entry.id   d3dcd1759482dd5a1fad7d2ce077ee2a
#
_cell.length_a   1.000
_cell.length_b   1.000
_cell.length_c   1.000
_cell.angle_alpha   90.00
_cell.angle_beta   90.00
_cell.angle_gamma   90.00
#
_symmetry.space_group_name_H-M   'P 1'
#
loop_
_entity.id
_entity.type
_entity.pdbx_description
1 polymer ?
#
loop_
_entity_poly.entity_id
_entity_poly.type
_entity_poly.pdbx_seq_one_letter_code
_entity_poly.pdbx_strand_id
1 'polypeptide(L)'
;MIAYTVWQAFPAQRQDPRQQAVGGWIAASMVLNGLWLVAAQYLTLWLTVIVIALLLAVLARVIVVLGRFPARNLADRILTDGANGLHFGWVTIATVANTAAWLTQIAPESWAQAADAWAIAVLAVVLVIGAAAAWVTGRIAPALATAWGLSWLAVGRLTGEPVSIPTAVAAIVVAVVLVLVAVVAAIRRRSFAAQSTSR
;
A
#
# COMPACT_ATOMS: atom_id res chain seq x y z
N MET A 1 6.91 9.23 7.03
CA MET A 1 7.26 8.58 8.33
C MET A 1 7.96 9.54 9.29
N ILE A 2 8.94 10.36 8.87
CA ILE A 2 9.67 11.30 9.75
C ILE A 2 8.71 12.19 10.56
N ALA A 3 7.73 12.85 9.90
CA ALA A 3 6.76 13.69 10.59
C ALA A 3 5.93 12.94 11.63
N TYR A 4 5.58 11.69 11.37
CA TYR A 4 4.91 10.82 12.35
C TYR A 4 5.83 10.54 13.55
N THR A 5 7.10 10.18 13.32
CA THR A 5 8.05 9.88 14.40
C THR A 5 8.27 11.09 15.31
N VAL A 6 8.45 12.28 14.72
CA VAL A 6 8.57 13.53 15.48
C VAL A 6 7.30 13.80 16.30
N TRP A 7 6.14 13.68 15.68
CA TRP A 7 4.85 13.90 16.35
C TRP A 7 4.61 12.90 17.49
N GLN A 8 4.97 11.63 17.29
CA GLN A 8 4.83 10.60 18.33
C GLN A 8 5.77 10.81 19.52
N ALA A 9 6.89 11.51 19.34
CA ALA A 9 7.83 11.79 20.41
C ALA A 9 7.27 12.78 21.49
N PHE A 10 6.21 13.53 21.17
CA PHE A 10 5.60 14.46 22.12
C PHE A 10 5.00 13.70 23.33
N PRO A 11 5.16 14.24 24.58
CA PRO A 11 4.68 13.59 25.79
C PRO A 11 3.18 13.23 25.76
N ALA A 12 2.35 14.05 25.12
CA ALA A 12 0.92 13.82 24.96
C ALA A 12 0.56 12.52 24.22
N GLN A 13 1.47 11.97 23.42
CA GLN A 13 1.24 10.72 22.68
C GLN A 13 1.58 9.47 23.49
N ARG A 14 2.39 9.60 24.55
CA ARG A 14 2.85 8.45 25.37
C ARG A 14 1.72 7.75 26.10
N GLN A 15 0.70 8.50 26.52
CA GLN A 15 -0.47 7.97 27.25
C GLN A 15 -1.67 7.70 26.35
N ASP A 16 -1.52 7.91 25.04
CA ASP A 16 -2.59 7.65 24.09
C ASP A 16 -2.76 6.15 23.84
N PRO A 17 -3.90 5.53 24.21
CA PRO A 17 -4.16 4.11 23.98
C PRO A 17 -4.02 3.70 22.52
N ARG A 18 -4.36 4.60 21.58
CA ARG A 18 -4.22 4.38 20.15
C ARG A 18 -2.76 4.25 19.76
N GLN A 19 -1.92 5.18 20.23
CA GLN A 19 -0.49 5.19 19.93
C GLN A 19 0.23 4.00 20.59
N GLN A 20 -0.19 3.63 21.80
CA GLN A 20 0.33 2.43 22.47
C GLN A 20 -0.04 1.16 21.70
N ALA A 21 -1.26 1.06 21.18
CA ALA A 21 -1.71 -0.11 20.41
C ALA A 21 -1.01 -0.28 19.07
N VAL A 22 -0.62 0.83 18.42
CA VAL A 22 -0.08 0.80 17.04
C VAL A 22 1.42 1.06 16.97
N GLY A 23 2.01 1.73 17.97
CA GLY A 23 3.40 2.22 17.93
C GLY A 23 4.43 1.11 17.71
N GLY A 24 4.30 -0.02 18.39
CA GLY A 24 5.18 -1.17 18.21
C GLY A 24 5.13 -1.76 16.80
N TRP A 25 3.95 -1.84 16.20
CA TRP A 25 3.79 -2.31 14.82
C TRP A 25 4.38 -1.34 13.81
N ILE A 26 4.22 -0.02 14.03
CA ILE A 26 4.82 1.00 13.16
C ILE A 26 6.36 0.95 13.28
N ALA A 27 6.91 0.83 14.49
CA ALA A 27 8.34 0.65 14.67
C ALA A 27 8.87 -0.60 13.96
N ALA A 28 8.18 -1.73 14.08
CA ALA A 28 8.51 -2.96 13.35
C ALA A 28 8.50 -2.75 11.83
N SER A 29 7.52 -1.99 11.30
CA SER A 29 7.48 -1.67 9.87
C SER A 29 8.67 -0.82 9.42
N MET A 30 9.14 0.11 10.24
CA MET A 30 10.33 0.92 9.93
C MET A 30 11.60 0.07 9.90
N VAL A 31 11.77 -0.85 10.86
CA VAL A 31 12.89 -1.79 10.90
C VAL A 31 12.88 -2.70 9.67
N LEU A 32 11.72 -3.30 9.36
CA LEU A 32 11.58 -4.16 8.17
C LEU A 32 11.83 -3.40 6.87
N ASN A 33 11.43 -2.13 6.78
CA ASN A 33 11.73 -1.30 5.61
C ASN A 33 13.25 -1.05 5.47
N GLY A 34 13.95 -0.81 6.58
CA GLY A 34 15.41 -0.72 6.59
C GLY A 34 16.08 -2.04 6.18
N LEU A 35 15.62 -3.17 6.73
CA LEU A 35 16.12 -4.50 6.36
C LEU A 35 15.85 -4.83 4.89
N TRP A 36 14.71 -4.42 4.34
CA TRP A 36 14.43 -4.55 2.91
C TRP A 36 15.44 -3.78 2.05
N LEU A 37 15.80 -2.54 2.43
CA LEU A 37 16.83 -1.76 1.74
C LEU A 37 18.20 -2.48 1.76
N VAL A 38 18.61 -3.02 2.91
CA VAL A 38 19.84 -3.80 3.04
C VAL A 38 19.77 -5.05 2.14
N ALA A 39 18.66 -5.77 2.16
CA ALA A 39 18.47 -6.95 1.31
C ALA A 39 18.55 -6.60 -0.18
N ALA A 40 17.94 -5.48 -0.59
CA ALA A 40 17.93 -5.02 -1.97
C ALA A 40 19.31 -4.57 -2.47
N GLN A 41 20.15 -4.03 -1.60
CA GLN A 41 21.47 -3.52 -1.97
C GLN A 41 22.57 -4.58 -1.93
N TYR A 42 22.50 -5.51 -0.99
CA TYR A 42 23.65 -6.37 -0.66
C TYR A 42 23.33 -7.87 -0.73
N LEU A 43 22.06 -8.28 -0.89
CA LEU A 43 21.67 -9.67 -0.82
C LEU A 43 20.97 -10.11 -2.12
N THR A 44 20.10 -11.10 -2.03
CA THR A 44 19.44 -11.74 -3.18
C THR A 44 18.00 -11.32 -3.33
N LEU A 45 17.46 -11.33 -4.57
CA LEU A 45 16.08 -10.90 -4.85
C LEU A 45 15.02 -11.72 -4.10
N TRP A 46 15.19 -13.05 -3.93
CA TRP A 46 14.22 -13.85 -3.19
C TRP A 46 14.09 -13.40 -1.73
N LEU A 47 15.19 -12.93 -1.13
CA LEU A 47 15.19 -12.43 0.24
C LEU A 47 14.44 -11.10 0.35
N THR A 48 14.57 -10.22 -0.67
CA THR A 48 13.79 -8.98 -0.70
C THR A 48 12.28 -9.27 -0.74
N VAL A 49 11.85 -10.31 -1.46
CA VAL A 49 10.44 -10.74 -1.51
C VAL A 49 9.95 -11.18 -0.13
N ILE A 50 10.74 -11.95 0.61
CA ILE A 50 10.37 -12.38 1.97
C ILE A 50 10.23 -11.16 2.90
N VAL A 51 11.25 -10.29 2.92
CA VAL A 51 11.25 -9.14 3.84
C VAL A 51 10.12 -8.16 3.52
N ILE A 52 9.85 -7.89 2.22
CA ILE A 52 8.76 -6.98 1.85
C ILE A 52 7.38 -7.60 2.12
N ALA A 53 7.23 -8.92 2.01
CA ALA A 53 5.99 -9.62 2.38
C ALA A 53 5.72 -9.52 3.89
N LEU A 54 6.76 -9.68 4.72
CA LEU A 54 6.65 -9.47 6.18
C LEU A 54 6.31 -8.00 6.50
N LEU A 55 6.94 -7.05 5.82
CA LEU A 55 6.63 -5.62 5.95
C LEU A 55 5.16 -5.34 5.59
N LEU A 56 4.68 -5.90 4.49
CA LEU A 56 3.29 -5.76 4.07
C LEU A 56 2.32 -6.33 5.12
N ALA A 57 2.61 -7.50 5.69
CA ALA A 57 1.80 -8.12 6.74
C ALA A 57 1.76 -7.26 8.00
N VAL A 58 2.89 -6.70 8.43
CA VAL A 58 2.96 -5.77 9.56
C VAL A 58 2.17 -4.50 9.30
N LEU A 59 2.28 -3.91 8.11
CA LEU A 59 1.49 -2.74 7.73
C LEU A 59 -0.01 -3.03 7.63
N ALA A 60 -0.39 -4.20 7.12
CA ALA A 60 -1.79 -4.65 7.15
C ALA A 60 -2.30 -4.71 8.60
N ARG A 61 -1.49 -5.22 9.54
CA ARG A 61 -1.83 -5.21 10.96
C ARG A 61 -1.99 -3.79 11.50
N VAL A 62 -1.10 -2.85 11.14
CA VAL A 62 -1.26 -1.42 11.48
C VAL A 62 -2.61 -0.89 11.02
N ILE A 63 -3.00 -1.12 9.76
CA ILE A 63 -4.28 -0.65 9.21
C ILE A 63 -5.47 -1.25 9.97
N VAL A 64 -5.43 -2.54 10.33
CA VAL A 64 -6.47 -3.21 11.12
C VAL A 64 -6.58 -2.60 12.52
N VAL A 65 -5.45 -2.38 13.21
CA VAL A 65 -5.43 -1.77 14.55
C VAL A 65 -5.97 -0.35 14.49
N LEU A 66 -5.53 0.47 13.53
CA LEU A 66 -6.03 1.83 13.33
C LEU A 66 -7.55 1.87 13.01
N GLY A 67 -8.10 0.78 12.46
CA GLY A 67 -9.55 0.64 12.24
C GLY A 67 -10.36 0.52 13.53
N ARG A 68 -9.74 0.03 14.60
CA ARG A 68 -10.39 -0.16 15.93
C ARG A 68 -10.35 1.11 16.78
N PHE A 69 -9.43 2.02 16.49
CA PHE A 69 -9.22 3.26 17.25
C PHE A 69 -9.36 4.46 16.29
N PRO A 70 -10.49 5.18 16.31
CA PRO A 70 -10.69 6.34 15.43
C PRO A 70 -9.69 7.46 15.76
N ALA A 71 -9.33 8.24 14.73
CA ALA A 71 -8.47 9.41 14.91
C ALA A 71 -9.16 10.46 15.78
N ARG A 72 -8.44 11.02 16.76
CA ARG A 72 -8.98 12.00 17.71
C ARG A 72 -9.03 13.42 17.15
N ASN A 73 -8.11 13.74 16.24
CA ASN A 73 -8.00 15.05 15.64
C ASN A 73 -7.41 14.96 14.23
N LEU A 74 -7.33 16.11 13.54
CA LEU A 74 -6.83 16.18 12.17
C LEU A 74 -5.35 15.77 12.07
N ALA A 75 -4.51 16.17 13.03
CA ALA A 75 -3.09 15.82 13.06
C ALA A 75 -2.92 14.29 13.16
N ASP A 76 -3.62 13.64 14.09
CA ASP A 76 -3.62 12.19 14.23
C ASP A 76 -4.10 11.49 12.95
N ARG A 77 -5.15 12.01 12.32
CA ARG A 77 -5.67 11.49 11.06
C ARG A 77 -4.67 11.60 9.90
N ILE A 78 -3.94 12.72 9.79
CA ILE A 78 -2.97 12.93 8.72
C ILE A 78 -1.69 12.15 9.01
N LEU A 79 -1.12 12.33 10.22
CA LEU A 79 0.19 11.81 10.56
C LEU A 79 0.17 10.30 10.85
N THR A 80 -0.90 9.78 11.45
CA THR A 80 -1.01 8.35 11.75
C THR A 80 -1.75 7.60 10.65
N ASP A 81 -3.01 7.94 10.35
CA ASP A 81 -3.77 7.21 9.34
C ASP A 81 -3.27 7.47 7.92
N GLY A 82 -2.99 8.73 7.59
CA GLY A 82 -2.52 9.13 6.27
C GLY A 82 -1.17 8.53 5.95
N ALA A 83 -0.16 8.78 6.81
CA ALA A 83 1.20 8.32 6.56
C ALA A 83 1.30 6.79 6.49
N ASN A 84 0.65 6.06 7.42
CA ASN A 84 0.67 4.60 7.40
C ASN A 84 -0.18 4.03 6.26
N GLY A 85 -1.28 4.69 5.89
CA GLY A 85 -2.07 4.31 4.73
C GLY A 85 -1.30 4.45 3.42
N LEU A 86 -0.59 5.57 3.23
CA LEU A 86 0.29 5.77 2.06
C LEU A 86 1.42 4.74 2.04
N HIS A 87 2.06 4.49 3.19
CA HIS A 87 3.11 3.49 3.30
C HIS A 87 2.61 2.09 2.95
N PHE A 88 1.45 1.68 3.47
CA PHE A 88 0.83 0.41 3.14
C PHE A 88 0.54 0.27 1.64
N GLY A 89 -0.07 1.29 1.01
CA GLY A 89 -0.37 1.27 -0.42
C GLY A 89 0.89 1.20 -1.29
N TRP A 90 1.94 1.94 -0.92
CA TRP A 90 3.23 1.89 -1.59
C TRP A 90 3.89 0.50 -1.49
N VAL A 91 3.94 -0.07 -0.27
CA VAL A 91 4.53 -1.40 -0.06
C VAL A 91 3.73 -2.48 -0.76
N THR A 92 2.42 -2.33 -0.91
CA THR A 92 1.59 -3.26 -1.70
C THR A 92 2.10 -3.34 -3.14
N ILE A 93 2.27 -2.21 -3.83
CA ILE A 93 2.75 -2.22 -5.21
C ILE A 93 4.23 -2.60 -5.30
N ALA A 94 5.05 -2.22 -4.33
CA ALA A 94 6.44 -2.61 -4.25
C ALA A 94 6.60 -4.13 -4.05
N THR A 95 5.71 -4.78 -3.30
CA THR A 95 5.69 -6.24 -3.16
C THR A 95 5.42 -6.92 -4.50
N VAL A 96 4.47 -6.41 -5.27
CA VAL A 96 4.21 -6.92 -6.64
C VAL A 96 5.43 -6.75 -7.53
N ALA A 97 6.06 -5.57 -7.52
CA ALA A 97 7.24 -5.30 -8.33
C ALA A 97 8.44 -6.19 -7.96
N ASN A 98 8.72 -6.37 -6.65
CA ASN A 98 9.79 -7.26 -6.18
C ASN A 98 9.53 -8.73 -6.56
N THR A 99 8.29 -9.19 -6.41
CA THR A 99 7.90 -10.55 -6.79
C THR A 99 8.04 -10.75 -8.30
N ALA A 100 7.59 -9.80 -9.11
CA ALA A 100 7.75 -9.84 -10.55
C ALA A 100 9.22 -9.89 -10.97
N ALA A 101 10.07 -9.04 -10.37
CA ALA A 101 11.51 -9.02 -10.64
C ALA A 101 12.18 -10.35 -10.27
N TRP A 102 11.81 -10.96 -9.15
CA TRP A 102 12.32 -12.28 -8.76
C TRP A 102 11.84 -13.37 -9.72
N LEU A 103 10.56 -13.39 -10.08
CA LEU A 103 10.01 -14.38 -11.00
C LEU A 103 10.65 -14.31 -12.38
N THR A 104 10.96 -13.11 -12.89
CA THR A 104 11.66 -12.97 -14.20
C THR A 104 13.09 -13.53 -14.18
N GLN A 105 13.73 -13.67 -13.02
CA GLN A 105 15.05 -14.31 -12.94
C GLN A 105 15.00 -15.85 -13.04
N ILE A 106 13.90 -16.45 -12.57
CA ILE A 106 13.78 -17.92 -12.47
C ILE A 106 12.79 -18.50 -13.48
N ALA A 107 12.02 -17.66 -14.17
CA ALA A 107 11.02 -18.10 -15.13
C ALA A 107 11.67 -18.65 -16.40
N PRO A 108 11.10 -19.72 -17.01
CA PRO A 108 11.50 -20.17 -18.33
C PRO A 108 11.31 -19.07 -19.39
N GLU A 109 12.16 -19.03 -20.40
CA GLU A 109 12.05 -18.06 -21.51
C GLU A 109 10.68 -18.07 -22.21
N SER A 110 10.01 -19.22 -22.24
CA SER A 110 8.66 -19.36 -22.78
C SER A 110 7.62 -18.46 -22.10
N TRP A 111 7.84 -18.07 -20.84
CA TRP A 111 6.94 -17.17 -20.11
C TRP A 111 7.03 -15.72 -20.60
N ALA A 112 8.13 -15.34 -21.21
CA ALA A 112 8.29 -14.00 -21.77
C ALA A 112 7.23 -13.68 -22.84
N GLN A 113 6.78 -14.69 -23.60
CA GLN A 113 5.72 -14.54 -24.61
C GLN A 113 4.35 -14.20 -24.00
N ALA A 114 4.12 -14.56 -22.74
CA ALA A 114 2.87 -14.30 -22.01
C ALA A 114 3.04 -13.17 -20.97
N ALA A 115 4.11 -12.38 -21.02
CA ALA A 115 4.43 -11.38 -20.01
C ALA A 115 3.30 -10.37 -19.77
N ASP A 116 2.65 -9.89 -20.83
CA ASP A 116 1.53 -8.95 -20.73
C ASP A 116 0.30 -9.61 -20.08
N ALA A 117 0.00 -10.86 -20.42
CA ALA A 117 -1.11 -11.58 -19.81
C ALA A 117 -0.89 -11.78 -18.31
N TRP A 118 0.30 -12.16 -17.90
CA TRP A 118 0.68 -12.26 -16.48
C TRP A 118 0.60 -10.92 -15.77
N ALA A 119 1.11 -9.84 -16.38
CA ALA A 119 1.06 -8.51 -15.81
C ALA A 119 -0.40 -8.04 -15.61
N ILE A 120 -1.27 -8.23 -16.60
CA ILE A 120 -2.68 -7.86 -16.53
C ILE A 120 -3.40 -8.71 -15.45
N ALA A 121 -3.12 -10.01 -15.36
CA ALA A 121 -3.70 -10.86 -14.33
C ALA A 121 -3.31 -10.39 -12.91
N VAL A 122 -2.05 -10.04 -12.69
CA VAL A 122 -1.57 -9.50 -11.40
C VAL A 122 -2.22 -8.14 -11.11
N LEU A 123 -2.34 -7.26 -12.10
CA LEU A 123 -3.03 -5.97 -11.95
C LEU A 123 -4.51 -6.14 -11.60
N ALA A 124 -5.19 -7.14 -12.18
CA ALA A 124 -6.56 -7.48 -11.81
C ALA A 124 -6.67 -7.93 -10.34
N VAL A 125 -5.72 -8.74 -9.86
CA VAL A 125 -5.66 -9.14 -8.44
C VAL A 125 -5.43 -7.93 -7.54
N VAL A 126 -4.52 -7.02 -7.90
CA VAL A 126 -4.28 -5.75 -7.17
C VAL A 126 -5.57 -4.92 -7.10
N LEU A 127 -6.31 -4.82 -8.22
CA LEU A 127 -7.58 -4.11 -8.25
C LEU A 127 -8.60 -4.73 -7.29
N VAL A 128 -8.81 -6.04 -7.37
CA VAL A 128 -9.82 -6.74 -6.54
C VAL A 128 -9.49 -6.58 -5.06
N ILE A 129 -8.25 -6.85 -4.65
CA ILE A 129 -7.83 -6.76 -3.25
C ILE A 129 -7.87 -5.30 -2.77
N GLY A 130 -7.33 -4.37 -3.56
CA GLY A 130 -7.32 -2.96 -3.22
C GLY A 130 -8.72 -2.35 -3.14
N ALA A 131 -9.61 -2.68 -4.07
CA ALA A 131 -11.01 -2.25 -4.06
C ALA A 131 -11.76 -2.81 -2.85
N ALA A 132 -11.60 -4.11 -2.55
CA ALA A 132 -12.19 -4.73 -1.37
C ALA A 132 -11.69 -4.07 -0.07
N ALA A 133 -10.39 -3.83 0.06
CA ALA A 133 -9.80 -3.15 1.21
C ALA A 133 -10.33 -1.71 1.34
N ALA A 134 -10.41 -0.95 0.26
CA ALA A 134 -10.95 0.40 0.24
C ALA A 134 -12.43 0.41 0.65
N TRP A 135 -13.23 -0.53 0.12
CA TRP A 135 -14.65 -0.66 0.43
C TRP A 135 -14.90 -0.98 1.89
N VAL A 136 -14.14 -1.94 2.44
CA VAL A 136 -14.26 -2.36 3.85
C VAL A 136 -13.73 -1.29 4.80
N THR A 137 -12.67 -0.56 4.47
CA THR A 137 -12.03 0.39 5.39
C THR A 137 -12.48 1.84 5.21
N GLY A 138 -12.93 2.24 4.01
CA GLY A 138 -13.20 3.62 3.63
C GLY A 138 -11.93 4.51 3.60
N ARG A 139 -10.73 3.91 3.55
CA ARG A 139 -9.44 4.62 3.58
C ARG A 139 -8.97 4.95 2.17
N ILE A 140 -8.75 6.23 1.88
CA ILE A 140 -8.30 6.70 0.55
C ILE A 140 -6.77 6.60 0.41
N ALA A 141 -6.01 6.84 1.48
CA ALA A 141 -4.56 6.94 1.44
C ALA A 141 -3.85 5.70 0.81
N PRO A 142 -4.21 4.44 1.15
CA PRO A 142 -3.64 3.28 0.48
C PRO A 142 -3.87 3.28 -1.03
N ALA A 143 -5.09 3.60 -1.46
CA ALA A 143 -5.44 3.63 -2.89
C ALA A 143 -4.66 4.70 -3.66
N LEU A 144 -4.44 5.88 -3.06
CA LEU A 144 -3.63 6.95 -3.66
C LEU A 144 -2.17 6.52 -3.86
N ALA A 145 -1.56 5.87 -2.86
CA ALA A 145 -0.18 5.43 -2.99
C ALA A 145 -0.02 4.28 -4.00
N THR A 146 -0.99 3.35 -4.03
CA THR A 146 -1.02 2.28 -5.03
C THR A 146 -1.20 2.86 -6.44
N ALA A 147 -2.12 3.80 -6.63
CA ALA A 147 -2.35 4.47 -7.91
C ALA A 147 -1.10 5.24 -8.38
N TRP A 148 -0.41 5.92 -7.47
CA TRP A 148 0.88 6.56 -7.76
C TRP A 148 1.92 5.55 -8.28
N GLY A 149 2.09 4.41 -7.60
CA GLY A 149 3.00 3.35 -8.06
C GLY A 149 2.61 2.76 -9.42
N LEU A 150 1.30 2.55 -9.66
CA LEU A 150 0.77 2.10 -10.95
C LEU A 150 1.01 3.12 -12.07
N SER A 151 0.94 4.42 -11.77
CA SER A 151 1.26 5.48 -12.75
C SER A 151 2.73 5.40 -13.20
N TRP A 152 3.66 5.16 -12.26
CA TRP A 152 5.06 4.95 -12.60
C TRP A 152 5.30 3.63 -13.34
N LEU A 153 4.55 2.58 -13.03
CA LEU A 153 4.57 1.35 -13.83
C LEU A 153 4.16 1.63 -15.28
N ALA A 154 3.07 2.39 -15.47
CA ALA A 154 2.62 2.77 -16.82
C ALA A 154 3.68 3.58 -17.57
N VAL A 155 4.28 4.58 -16.93
CA VAL A 155 5.40 5.35 -17.52
C VAL A 155 6.54 4.42 -17.91
N GLY A 156 6.99 3.53 -17.01
CA GLY A 156 8.07 2.60 -17.29
C GLY A 156 7.77 1.65 -18.45
N ARG A 157 6.49 1.25 -18.63
CA ARG A 157 6.07 0.39 -19.75
C ARG A 157 5.87 1.12 -21.07
N LEU A 158 5.77 2.44 -21.06
CA LEU A 158 5.67 3.28 -22.27
C LEU A 158 7.03 3.82 -22.72
N THR A 159 7.99 4.02 -21.81
CA THR A 159 9.26 4.72 -22.08
C THR A 159 10.50 3.86 -21.88
N GLY A 160 10.38 2.71 -21.20
CA GLY A 160 11.46 1.76 -20.92
C GLY A 160 11.30 0.45 -21.69
N GLU A 161 12.39 -0.34 -21.74
CA GLU A 161 12.36 -1.67 -22.34
C GLU A 161 12.03 -2.75 -21.30
N PRO A 162 11.22 -3.77 -21.64
CA PRO A 162 10.43 -3.90 -22.87
C PRO A 162 9.18 -3.02 -22.83
N VAL A 163 8.90 -2.34 -23.95
CA VAL A 163 7.68 -1.54 -24.11
C VAL A 163 6.44 -2.46 -24.09
N SER A 164 5.41 -2.09 -23.34
CA SER A 164 4.14 -2.80 -23.31
C SER A 164 2.96 -1.83 -23.15
N ILE A 165 2.31 -1.52 -24.24
CA ILE A 165 1.10 -0.70 -24.25
C ILE A 165 -0.05 -1.38 -23.47
N PRO A 166 -0.32 -2.69 -23.64
CA PRO A 166 -1.40 -3.35 -22.90
C PRO A 166 -1.23 -3.27 -21.39
N THR A 167 -0.01 -3.52 -20.88
CA THR A 167 0.29 -3.42 -19.44
C THR A 167 0.17 -1.99 -18.93
N ALA A 168 0.64 -0.99 -19.71
CA ALA A 168 0.53 0.41 -19.32
C ALA A 168 -0.94 0.87 -19.23
N VAL A 169 -1.75 0.54 -20.21
CA VAL A 169 -3.19 0.85 -20.21
C VAL A 169 -3.89 0.18 -19.04
N ALA A 170 -3.63 -1.11 -18.80
CA ALA A 170 -4.18 -1.84 -17.65
C ALA A 170 -3.80 -1.18 -16.32
N ALA A 171 -2.54 -0.76 -16.15
CA ALA A 171 -2.08 -0.08 -14.93
C ALA A 171 -2.82 1.26 -14.71
N ILE A 172 -3.03 2.06 -15.76
CA ILE A 172 -3.78 3.31 -15.67
C ILE A 172 -5.24 3.05 -15.30
N VAL A 173 -5.89 2.08 -15.95
CA VAL A 173 -7.28 1.72 -15.67
C VAL A 173 -7.43 1.28 -14.22
N VAL A 174 -6.56 0.40 -13.73
CA VAL A 174 -6.57 -0.07 -12.34
C VAL A 174 -6.35 1.08 -11.38
N ALA A 175 -5.41 1.99 -11.64
CA ALA A 175 -5.16 3.16 -10.80
C ALA A 175 -6.42 4.05 -10.67
N VAL A 176 -7.06 4.36 -11.78
CA VAL A 176 -8.27 5.20 -11.81
C VAL A 176 -9.42 4.53 -11.07
N VAL A 177 -9.72 3.26 -11.39
CA VAL A 177 -10.82 2.51 -10.77
C VAL A 177 -10.61 2.37 -9.27
N LEU A 178 -9.38 2.07 -8.83
CA LEU A 178 -9.06 1.94 -7.41
C LEU A 178 -9.30 3.24 -6.64
N VAL A 179 -8.89 4.38 -7.18
CA VAL A 179 -9.12 5.69 -6.56
C VAL A 179 -10.63 6.01 -6.51
N LEU A 180 -11.36 5.77 -7.60
CA LEU A 180 -12.80 5.99 -7.63
C LEU A 180 -13.53 5.15 -6.59
N VAL A 181 -13.24 3.86 -6.50
CA VAL A 181 -13.80 2.96 -5.48
C VAL A 181 -13.50 3.45 -4.08
N ALA A 182 -12.26 3.88 -3.81
CA ALA A 182 -11.86 4.38 -2.50
C ALA A 182 -12.60 5.68 -2.12
N VAL A 183 -12.78 6.60 -3.07
CA VAL A 183 -13.54 7.84 -2.86
C VAL A 183 -15.02 7.54 -2.58
N VAL A 184 -15.66 6.69 -3.39
CA VAL A 184 -17.07 6.29 -3.19
C VAL A 184 -17.24 5.61 -1.83
N ALA A 185 -16.35 4.69 -1.46
CA ALA A 185 -16.39 4.01 -0.16
C ALA A 185 -16.25 5.00 1.02
N ALA A 186 -15.37 5.99 0.90
CA ALA A 186 -15.16 7.01 1.92
C ALA A 186 -16.39 7.92 2.09
N ILE A 187 -17.01 8.36 0.98
CA ILE A 187 -18.24 9.18 0.99
C ILE A 187 -19.37 8.39 1.66
N ARG A 188 -19.61 7.17 1.20
CA ARG A 188 -20.64 6.28 1.75
C ARG A 188 -20.53 6.13 3.27
N ARG A 189 -19.33 5.87 3.79
CA ARG A 189 -19.11 5.72 5.23
C ARG A 189 -19.40 6.99 6.02
N ARG A 190 -19.06 8.15 5.48
CA ARG A 190 -19.39 9.45 6.11
C ARG A 190 -20.88 9.68 6.20
N SER A 191 -21.63 9.34 5.14
CA SER A 191 -23.10 9.50 5.11
C SER A 191 -23.79 8.60 6.16
N PHE A 192 -23.34 7.35 6.32
CA PHE A 192 -23.87 6.46 7.36
C PHE A 192 -23.58 6.97 8.78
N ALA A 193 -22.35 7.47 9.04
CA ALA A 193 -21.99 8.02 10.34
C ALA A 193 -22.83 9.26 10.70
N ALA A 194 -23.13 10.15 9.74
CA ALA A 194 -23.96 11.32 9.96
C ALA A 194 -25.42 10.95 10.31
N GLN A 195 -25.98 9.91 9.68
CA GLN A 195 -27.35 9.44 9.95
C GLN A 195 -27.49 8.77 11.32
N SER A 196 -26.43 8.13 11.84
CA SER A 196 -26.47 7.48 13.17
C SER A 196 -26.39 8.47 14.34
N THR A 197 -25.87 9.69 14.11
CA THR A 197 -25.81 10.77 15.12
C THR A 197 -27.09 11.63 15.19
N SER A 198 -27.96 11.50 14.20
CA SER A 198 -29.24 12.26 14.16
C SER A 198 -30.45 11.50 14.72
N ARG A 199 -30.23 10.29 15.21
CA ARG A 199 -31.22 9.46 15.93
C ARG A 199 -30.88 9.34 17.39
#